data_47a13414157cd12d2eb49ef92a684b2e
#
_entry.id   47a13414157cd12d2eb49ef92a684b2e
#
_cell.length_a   1.000
_cell.length_b   1.000
_cell.length_c   1.000
_cell.angle_alpha   90.00
_cell.angle_beta   90.00
_cell.angle_gamma   90.00
#
_symmetry.space_group_name_H-M   'P 1'
#
loop_
_entity.id
_entity.type
_entity.pdbx_description
1 polymer ?
#
loop_
_entity_poly.entity_id
_entity_poly.type
_entity_poly.pdbx_seq_one_letter_code
_entity_poly.pdbx_strand_id
1 'polypeptide(L)'
;MVLVLAVSDEVDDVLCADVRSVRAARLIVACGDLPFDYLGYLMNALDVPLVFVPGNHDPDISGYRTSRAGLPVRAGMPSRPPWPAGAVSAEQRVVDVAGLRIAGLGGCRRYSEGPNQYTERQQGRRARVLAGRARWRRIRDGRGVDVLLSHAAPEGAGDADDPPHRGFRALNWLAARLEPALLLHGHVHPYGATARDYQLGRTVVRNVVGRHLLDIEPGAGLQHSPSGQSSAR
;
A
#
# COMPACT_ATOMS: atom_id res chain seq x y z
N MET A 1 -1.68 18.91 -3.93
CA MET A 1 -2.01 17.90 -2.90
C MET A 1 -3.08 16.95 -3.43
N VAL A 2 -3.00 15.68 -3.11
CA VAL A 2 -3.98 14.65 -3.46
C VAL A 2 -4.50 14.07 -2.15
N LEU A 3 -5.81 14.19 -1.90
CA LEU A 3 -6.43 13.55 -0.74
C LEU A 3 -6.63 12.06 -1.04
N VAL A 4 -6.01 11.22 -0.23
CA VAL A 4 -5.95 9.75 -0.38
C VAL A 4 -6.68 9.10 0.77
N LEU A 5 -7.61 8.19 0.48
CA LEU A 5 -8.17 7.26 1.44
C LEU A 5 -7.27 6.02 1.51
N ALA A 6 -6.57 5.84 2.62
CA ALA A 6 -5.78 4.64 2.89
C ALA A 6 -6.58 3.69 3.78
N VAL A 7 -6.62 2.40 3.40
CA VAL A 7 -7.35 1.34 4.12
C VAL A 7 -6.51 0.07 4.21
N SER A 8 -6.67 -0.68 5.29
CA SER A 8 -6.02 -1.99 5.47
C SER A 8 -6.70 -2.80 6.57
N ASP A 9 -6.67 -4.12 6.46
CA ASP A 9 -6.97 -5.15 7.46
C ASP A 9 -8.42 -5.15 8.00
N GLU A 10 -9.01 -4.00 8.25
CA GLU A 10 -10.32 -3.88 8.87
C GLU A 10 -11.35 -3.26 7.92
N VAL A 11 -12.49 -3.94 7.76
CA VAL A 11 -13.65 -3.37 7.08
C VAL A 11 -14.27 -2.31 8.01
N ASP A 12 -14.41 -1.09 7.50
CA ASP A 12 -15.01 0.00 8.26
C ASP A 12 -16.52 0.05 8.02
N ASP A 13 -17.30 -0.33 9.02
CA ASP A 13 -18.77 -0.35 8.95
C ASP A 13 -19.36 1.04 8.70
N VAL A 14 -18.71 2.11 9.16
CA VAL A 14 -19.16 3.48 8.89
C VAL A 14 -19.04 3.80 7.40
N LEU A 15 -17.95 3.38 6.76
CA LEU A 15 -17.81 3.54 5.30
C LEU A 15 -18.76 2.64 4.52
N CYS A 16 -19.11 1.45 5.03
CA CYS A 16 -20.14 0.61 4.43
C CYS A 16 -21.53 1.28 4.45
N ALA A 17 -21.81 2.00 5.52
CA ALA A 17 -23.10 2.72 5.66
C ALA A 17 -23.10 4.06 4.90
N ASP A 18 -22.00 4.80 4.93
CA ASP A 18 -21.92 6.15 4.37
C ASP A 18 -20.47 6.60 4.06
N VAL A 19 -20.18 6.78 2.78
CA VAL A 19 -18.88 7.26 2.30
C VAL A 19 -18.74 8.78 2.28
N ARG A 20 -19.77 9.55 2.71
CA ARG A 20 -19.76 11.02 2.60
C ARG A 20 -18.60 11.67 3.36
N SER A 21 -18.19 11.09 4.48
CA SER A 21 -17.05 11.60 5.27
C SER A 21 -15.71 11.56 4.53
N VAL A 22 -15.58 10.72 3.50
CA VAL A 22 -14.36 10.53 2.69
C VAL A 22 -14.55 10.88 1.21
N ARG A 23 -15.72 11.47 0.85
CA ARG A 23 -16.07 11.77 -0.57
C ARG A 23 -15.10 12.71 -1.29
N ALA A 24 -14.28 13.45 -0.55
CA ALA A 24 -13.27 14.34 -1.12
C ALA A 24 -12.00 13.59 -1.56
N ALA A 25 -11.85 12.31 -1.18
CA ALA A 25 -10.73 11.49 -1.63
C ALA A 25 -10.67 11.43 -3.17
N ARG A 26 -9.47 11.43 -3.70
CA ARG A 26 -9.17 11.33 -5.15
C ARG A 26 -8.51 10.03 -5.55
N LEU A 27 -8.16 9.24 -4.56
CA LEU A 27 -7.49 7.96 -4.72
C LEU A 27 -7.75 7.11 -3.49
N ILE A 28 -7.96 5.81 -3.68
CA ILE A 28 -7.93 4.82 -2.62
C ILE A 28 -6.62 4.03 -2.72
N VAL A 29 -5.93 3.85 -1.60
CA VAL A 29 -4.81 2.92 -1.49
C VAL A 29 -5.15 1.84 -0.45
N ALA A 30 -4.91 0.57 -0.79
CA ALA A 30 -5.17 -0.54 0.12
C ALA A 30 -3.88 -1.32 0.38
N CYS A 31 -3.56 -1.51 1.68
CA CYS A 31 -2.35 -2.18 2.13
C CYS A 31 -2.55 -3.68 2.44
N GLY A 32 -3.60 -4.29 1.90
CA GLY A 32 -3.88 -5.73 1.99
C GLY A 32 -4.88 -6.13 3.07
N ASP A 33 -5.23 -7.41 3.05
CA ASP A 33 -6.13 -8.09 3.99
C ASP A 33 -7.53 -7.46 4.10
N LEU A 34 -8.06 -7.04 2.95
CA LEU A 34 -9.43 -6.56 2.82
C LEU A 34 -10.18 -7.33 1.73
N PRO A 35 -11.47 -7.67 1.97
CA PRO A 35 -12.29 -8.30 0.94
C PRO A 35 -12.30 -7.45 -0.35
N PHE A 36 -12.04 -8.08 -1.49
CA PHE A 36 -12.07 -7.35 -2.78
C PHE A 36 -13.45 -6.77 -3.10
N ASP A 37 -14.54 -7.37 -2.61
CA ASP A 37 -15.88 -6.80 -2.75
C ASP A 37 -16.03 -5.48 -1.99
N TYR A 38 -15.44 -5.37 -0.79
CA TYR A 38 -15.39 -4.11 -0.04
C TYR A 38 -14.57 -3.05 -0.77
N LEU A 39 -13.40 -3.42 -1.31
CA LEU A 39 -12.60 -2.49 -2.12
C LEU A 39 -13.34 -2.06 -3.38
N GLY A 40 -14.06 -2.97 -4.03
CA GLY A 40 -14.93 -2.68 -5.19
C GLY A 40 -16.08 -1.74 -4.84
N TYR A 41 -16.70 -1.94 -3.68
CA TYR A 41 -17.72 -1.04 -3.16
C TYR A 41 -17.17 0.38 -2.96
N LEU A 42 -16.06 0.54 -2.25
CA LEU A 42 -15.45 1.85 -2.00
C LEU A 42 -15.09 2.56 -3.31
N MET A 43 -14.46 1.83 -4.25
CA MET A 43 -14.08 2.37 -5.55
C MET A 43 -15.29 2.90 -6.34
N ASN A 44 -16.39 2.15 -6.35
CA ASN A 44 -17.61 2.52 -7.06
C ASN A 44 -18.38 3.65 -6.34
N ALA A 45 -18.47 3.59 -5.00
CA ALA A 45 -19.22 4.58 -4.22
C ALA A 45 -18.55 5.96 -4.22
N LEU A 46 -17.22 6.01 -4.32
CA LEU A 46 -16.45 7.26 -4.39
C LEU A 46 -16.14 7.70 -5.82
N ASP A 47 -16.31 6.82 -6.81
CA ASP A 47 -15.94 7.04 -8.23
C ASP A 47 -14.48 7.51 -8.38
N VAL A 48 -13.55 6.81 -7.70
CA VAL A 48 -12.13 7.13 -7.72
C VAL A 48 -11.28 5.88 -7.98
N PRO A 49 -10.07 6.02 -8.56
CA PRO A 49 -9.17 4.90 -8.76
C PRO A 49 -8.75 4.25 -7.43
N LEU A 50 -8.43 2.96 -7.48
CA LEU A 50 -7.92 2.17 -6.38
C LEU A 50 -6.57 1.54 -6.76
N VAL A 51 -5.58 1.69 -5.88
CA VAL A 51 -4.27 1.03 -5.96
C VAL A 51 -4.09 0.15 -4.74
N PHE A 52 -3.64 -1.09 -4.92
CA PHE A 52 -3.50 -2.03 -3.80
C PHE A 52 -2.23 -2.89 -3.88
N VAL A 53 -1.83 -3.40 -2.74
CA VAL A 53 -0.91 -4.53 -2.57
C VAL A 53 -1.61 -5.65 -1.79
N PRO A 54 -1.29 -6.93 -2.02
CA PRO A 54 -1.92 -8.02 -1.28
C PRO A 54 -1.33 -8.15 0.13
N GLY A 55 -2.17 -8.52 1.08
CA GLY A 55 -1.79 -9.04 2.39
C GLY A 55 -1.67 -10.56 2.40
N ASN A 56 -1.42 -11.14 3.57
CA ASN A 56 -1.22 -12.58 3.72
C ASN A 56 -2.53 -13.39 3.76
N HIS A 57 -3.66 -12.75 3.99
CA HIS A 57 -4.98 -13.37 3.90
C HIS A 57 -5.63 -13.17 2.52
N ASP A 58 -5.04 -12.34 1.67
CA ASP A 58 -5.51 -12.16 0.30
C ASP A 58 -5.17 -13.37 -0.58
N PRO A 59 -5.97 -13.65 -1.61
CA PRO A 59 -5.65 -14.71 -2.57
C PRO A 59 -4.34 -14.42 -3.31
N ASP A 60 -3.71 -15.47 -3.82
CA ASP A 60 -2.54 -15.32 -4.70
C ASP A 60 -2.92 -14.60 -5.99
N ILE A 61 -2.43 -13.37 -6.13
CA ILE A 61 -2.62 -12.53 -7.32
C ILE A 61 -1.47 -12.66 -8.33
N SER A 62 -0.52 -13.54 -8.10
CA SER A 62 0.63 -13.73 -9.00
C SER A 62 0.22 -14.34 -10.34
N GLY A 63 1.02 -14.06 -11.37
CA GLY A 63 0.85 -14.66 -12.70
C GLY A 63 -0.25 -14.02 -13.57
N TYR A 64 -1.07 -13.11 -13.05
CA TYR A 64 -2.00 -12.36 -13.89
C TYR A 64 -1.26 -11.35 -14.77
N ARG A 65 -1.61 -11.32 -16.03
CA ARG A 65 -1.07 -10.41 -17.05
C ARG A 65 -2.19 -9.94 -17.98
N THR A 66 -1.98 -8.81 -18.62
CA THR A 66 -2.85 -8.37 -19.71
C THR A 66 -2.30 -8.94 -21.01
N SER A 67 -3.11 -9.65 -21.76
CA SER A 67 -2.77 -10.16 -23.10
C SER A 67 -2.63 -9.00 -24.11
N ARG A 68 -2.14 -9.30 -25.31
CA ARG A 68 -2.10 -8.31 -26.41
C ARG A 68 -3.48 -7.79 -26.80
N ALA A 69 -4.52 -8.60 -26.60
CA ALA A 69 -5.92 -8.22 -26.84
C ALA A 69 -6.57 -7.44 -25.68
N GLY A 70 -5.80 -7.05 -24.64
CA GLY A 70 -6.32 -6.32 -23.48
C GLY A 70 -7.05 -7.19 -22.44
N LEU A 71 -7.14 -8.51 -22.66
CA LEU A 71 -7.84 -9.42 -21.76
C LEU A 71 -6.91 -9.93 -20.65
N PRO A 72 -7.40 -10.08 -19.41
CA PRO A 72 -6.62 -10.67 -18.34
C PRO A 72 -6.41 -12.16 -18.58
N VAL A 73 -5.17 -12.60 -18.38
CA VAL A 73 -4.76 -14.01 -18.53
C VAL A 73 -3.91 -14.43 -17.32
N ARG A 74 -4.05 -15.70 -16.94
CA ARG A 74 -3.18 -16.38 -15.95
C ARG A 74 -2.74 -17.71 -16.56
N ALA A 75 -1.45 -18.00 -16.47
CA ALA A 75 -0.87 -19.22 -17.09
C ALA A 75 -1.21 -19.39 -18.60
N GLY A 76 -1.36 -18.28 -19.34
CA GLY A 76 -1.70 -18.30 -20.76
C GLY A 76 -3.21 -18.48 -21.07
N MET A 77 -4.06 -18.69 -20.08
CA MET A 77 -5.49 -18.85 -20.24
C MET A 77 -6.25 -17.59 -19.84
N PRO A 78 -7.35 -17.21 -20.53
CA PRO A 78 -8.23 -16.16 -20.07
C PRO A 78 -8.68 -16.43 -18.62
N SER A 79 -8.46 -15.47 -17.72
CA SER A 79 -8.77 -15.67 -16.31
C SER A 79 -9.15 -14.33 -15.70
N ARG A 80 -10.35 -14.26 -15.10
CA ARG A 80 -10.79 -13.06 -14.40
C ARG A 80 -9.98 -12.89 -13.12
N PRO A 81 -9.34 -11.72 -12.92
CA PRO A 81 -8.67 -11.42 -11.66
C PRO A 81 -9.66 -11.43 -10.48
N PRO A 82 -9.22 -11.81 -9.27
CA PRO A 82 -10.08 -11.75 -8.09
C PRO A 82 -10.38 -10.34 -7.61
N TRP A 83 -9.52 -9.36 -7.97
CA TRP A 83 -9.70 -7.97 -7.55
C TRP A 83 -10.69 -7.20 -8.44
N PRO A 84 -11.24 -6.06 -7.97
CA PRO A 84 -12.22 -5.26 -8.70
C PRO A 84 -11.73 -4.83 -10.08
N ALA A 85 -12.62 -4.82 -11.06
CA ALA A 85 -12.32 -4.30 -12.39
C ALA A 85 -11.94 -2.83 -12.31
N GLY A 86 -10.82 -2.45 -12.92
CA GLY A 86 -10.27 -1.09 -12.86
C GLY A 86 -9.32 -0.84 -11.69
N ALA A 87 -9.29 -1.69 -10.66
CA ALA A 87 -8.29 -1.57 -9.60
C ALA A 87 -6.89 -1.93 -10.12
N VAL A 88 -5.89 -1.20 -9.64
CA VAL A 88 -4.50 -1.30 -10.07
C VAL A 88 -3.67 -2.00 -8.99
N SER A 89 -3.18 -3.20 -9.28
CA SER A 89 -2.21 -3.85 -8.41
C SER A 89 -0.84 -3.17 -8.54
N ALA A 90 -0.32 -2.65 -7.43
CA ALA A 90 1.04 -2.14 -7.32
C ALA A 90 2.05 -3.23 -6.95
N GLU A 91 1.62 -4.47 -6.75
CA GLU A 91 2.46 -5.60 -6.33
C GLU A 91 3.69 -5.77 -7.23
N GLN A 92 4.88 -5.56 -6.67
CA GLN A 92 6.18 -5.49 -7.37
C GLN A 92 6.19 -4.53 -8.57
N ARG A 93 5.38 -3.48 -8.57
CA ARG A 93 5.25 -2.53 -9.68
C ARG A 93 5.41 -1.11 -9.21
N VAL A 94 5.70 -0.23 -10.16
CA VAL A 94 5.63 1.22 -10.00
C VAL A 94 4.52 1.72 -10.92
N VAL A 95 3.53 2.37 -10.37
CA VAL A 95 2.34 2.85 -11.08
C VAL A 95 2.17 4.35 -10.89
N ASP A 96 1.64 5.04 -11.88
CA ASP A 96 1.28 6.45 -11.79
C ASP A 96 -0.24 6.55 -11.81
N VAL A 97 -0.84 7.01 -10.69
CA VAL A 97 -2.30 7.12 -10.53
C VAL A 97 -2.63 8.41 -9.76
N ALA A 98 -3.64 9.14 -10.20
CA ALA A 98 -4.09 10.40 -9.59
C ALA A 98 -2.95 11.42 -9.34
N GLY A 99 -1.92 11.44 -10.19
CA GLY A 99 -0.77 12.34 -10.06
C GLY A 99 0.34 11.83 -9.13
N LEU A 100 0.12 10.76 -8.37
CA LEU A 100 1.10 10.14 -7.49
C LEU A 100 1.82 8.99 -8.18
N ARG A 101 3.13 8.84 -7.89
CA ARG A 101 3.92 7.66 -8.24
C ARG A 101 3.99 6.72 -7.06
N ILE A 102 3.41 5.55 -7.20
CA ILE A 102 3.25 4.55 -6.14
C ILE A 102 4.06 3.32 -6.49
N ALA A 103 4.90 2.86 -5.57
CA ALA A 103 5.56 1.57 -5.63
C ALA A 103 4.91 0.63 -4.61
N GLY A 104 4.84 -0.68 -4.90
CA GLY A 104 4.20 -1.62 -3.99
C GLY A 104 4.96 -2.93 -3.81
N LEU A 105 4.99 -3.42 -2.57
CA LEU A 105 5.60 -4.68 -2.16
C LEU A 105 4.80 -5.32 -1.03
N GLY A 106 3.78 -6.07 -1.39
CA GLY A 106 2.85 -6.70 -0.45
C GLY A 106 3.39 -7.95 0.25
N GLY A 107 2.51 -8.56 1.05
CA GLY A 107 2.75 -9.77 1.83
C GLY A 107 3.47 -9.52 3.14
N CYS A 108 3.56 -10.59 3.96
CA CYS A 108 4.18 -10.55 5.27
C CYS A 108 5.33 -11.57 5.41
N ARG A 109 5.98 -11.57 6.57
CA ARG A 109 7.01 -12.54 6.91
C ARG A 109 6.40 -13.94 7.03
N ARG A 110 7.10 -14.94 6.49
CA ARG A 110 6.60 -16.31 6.51
C ARG A 110 6.57 -16.85 7.92
N TYR A 111 5.39 -17.22 8.37
CA TYR A 111 5.13 -17.94 9.61
C TYR A 111 4.30 -19.22 9.37
N SER A 112 3.72 -19.37 8.16
CA SER A 112 2.95 -20.55 7.73
C SER A 112 3.16 -20.81 6.24
N GLU A 113 2.44 -21.76 5.66
CA GLU A 113 2.46 -22.06 4.21
C GLU A 113 1.38 -21.29 3.42
N GLY A 114 0.89 -20.18 3.94
CA GLY A 114 -0.13 -19.35 3.29
C GLY A 114 0.41 -18.58 2.07
N PRO A 115 -0.49 -18.02 1.25
CA PRO A 115 -0.12 -17.14 0.16
C PRO A 115 0.52 -15.86 0.67
N ASN A 116 1.22 -15.16 -0.21
CA ASN A 116 1.83 -13.85 0.06
C ASN A 116 2.74 -13.80 1.32
N GLN A 117 3.29 -14.94 1.72
CA GLN A 117 4.23 -15.04 2.84
C GLN A 117 5.63 -15.33 2.33
N TYR A 118 6.58 -14.50 2.73
CA TYR A 118 7.93 -14.50 2.17
C TYR A 118 9.01 -14.61 3.24
N THR A 119 10.09 -15.32 2.93
CA THR A 119 11.32 -15.23 3.73
C THR A 119 11.99 -13.87 3.47
N GLU A 120 12.86 -13.42 4.38
CA GLU A 120 13.66 -12.20 4.21
C GLU A 120 14.43 -12.21 2.88
N ARG A 121 15.00 -13.36 2.49
CA ARG A 121 15.72 -13.49 1.21
C ARG A 121 14.81 -13.30 -0.01
N GLN A 122 13.61 -13.86 0.04
CA GLN A 122 12.61 -13.71 -1.03
C GLN A 122 12.17 -12.26 -1.14
N GLN A 123 11.80 -11.62 0.00
CA GLN A 123 11.39 -10.22 0.02
C GLN A 123 12.53 -9.31 -0.44
N GLY A 124 13.78 -9.60 -0.04
CA GLY A 124 14.96 -8.85 -0.50
C GLY A 124 15.19 -8.94 -2.02
N ARG A 125 14.93 -10.09 -2.65
CA ARG A 125 14.96 -10.22 -4.12
C ARG A 125 13.86 -9.40 -4.79
N ARG A 126 12.63 -9.47 -4.27
CA ARG A 126 11.47 -8.71 -4.74
C ARG A 126 11.71 -7.20 -4.61
N ALA A 127 12.25 -6.75 -3.49
CA ALA A 127 12.64 -5.35 -3.25
C ALA A 127 13.68 -4.85 -4.27
N ARG A 128 14.71 -5.67 -4.59
CA ARG A 128 15.72 -5.29 -5.61
C ARG A 128 15.11 -5.14 -7.00
N VAL A 129 14.21 -6.04 -7.39
CA VAL A 129 13.49 -5.95 -8.68
C VAL A 129 12.67 -4.67 -8.73
N LEU A 130 11.92 -4.36 -7.66
CA LEU A 130 11.12 -3.14 -7.58
C LEU A 130 11.98 -1.88 -7.62
N ALA A 131 13.10 -1.85 -6.88
CA ALA A 131 14.05 -0.74 -6.91
C ALA A 131 14.65 -0.52 -8.32
N GLY A 132 14.96 -1.59 -9.04
CA GLY A 132 15.40 -1.52 -10.44
C GLY A 132 14.36 -0.88 -11.35
N ARG A 133 13.09 -1.27 -11.21
CA ARG A 133 11.95 -0.69 -11.96
C ARG A 133 11.75 0.80 -11.63
N ALA A 134 11.82 1.17 -10.35
CA ALA A 134 11.70 2.56 -9.92
C ALA A 134 12.86 3.42 -10.44
N ARG A 135 14.09 2.89 -10.37
CA ARG A 135 15.28 3.58 -10.93
C ARG A 135 15.14 3.80 -12.44
N TRP A 136 14.71 2.79 -13.19
CA TRP A 136 14.52 2.94 -14.63
C TRP A 136 13.49 4.01 -14.96
N ARG A 137 12.35 4.06 -14.22
CA ARG A 137 11.34 5.11 -14.34
C ARG A 137 11.95 6.48 -14.06
N ARG A 138 12.68 6.63 -12.95
CA ARG A 138 13.33 7.88 -12.56
C ARG A 138 14.34 8.37 -13.60
N ILE A 139 15.12 7.47 -14.20
CA ILE A 139 16.06 7.83 -15.28
C ILE A 139 15.30 8.36 -16.50
N ARG A 140 14.14 7.81 -16.81
CA ARG A 140 13.37 8.17 -17.99
C ARG A 140 12.66 9.52 -17.88
N ASP A 141 12.17 9.89 -16.70
CA ASP A 141 11.29 11.06 -16.52
C ASP A 141 11.64 11.96 -15.34
N GLY A 142 12.72 11.67 -14.62
CA GLY A 142 13.20 12.47 -13.49
C GLY A 142 12.43 12.32 -12.18
N ARG A 143 11.27 11.65 -12.17
CA ARG A 143 10.40 11.55 -10.99
C ARG A 143 10.79 10.38 -10.08
N GLY A 144 10.83 10.65 -8.77
CA GLY A 144 10.95 9.64 -7.72
C GLY A 144 9.62 8.95 -7.41
N VAL A 145 9.62 8.05 -6.43
CA VAL A 145 8.43 7.42 -5.86
C VAL A 145 7.89 8.32 -4.74
N ASP A 146 6.61 8.64 -4.78
CA ASP A 146 5.95 9.46 -3.76
C ASP A 146 5.54 8.60 -2.56
N VAL A 147 4.97 7.41 -2.84
CA VAL A 147 4.44 6.50 -1.82
C VAL A 147 4.94 5.07 -2.07
N LEU A 148 5.40 4.41 -1.02
CA LEU A 148 5.65 2.98 -0.99
C LEU A 148 4.52 2.30 -0.22
N LEU A 149 3.78 1.40 -0.87
CA LEU A 149 2.78 0.55 -0.22
C LEU A 149 3.43 -0.78 0.17
N SER A 150 3.20 -1.22 1.40
CA SER A 150 3.48 -2.59 1.83
C SER A 150 2.33 -3.11 2.68
N HIS A 151 2.26 -4.44 2.89
CA HIS A 151 1.35 -4.98 3.89
C HIS A 151 2.05 -5.07 5.24
N ALA A 152 3.19 -5.76 5.31
CA ALA A 152 4.00 -5.78 6.53
C ALA A 152 4.77 -4.47 6.75
N ALA A 153 5.09 -4.20 8.01
CA ALA A 153 5.95 -3.10 8.42
C ALA A 153 7.44 -3.33 8.05
N PRO A 154 8.25 -2.27 7.96
CA PRO A 154 9.71 -2.39 8.06
C PRO A 154 10.15 -2.89 9.43
N GLU A 155 11.25 -3.66 9.51
CA GLU A 155 11.82 -4.12 10.80
C GLU A 155 12.23 -2.91 11.66
N GLY A 156 11.76 -2.86 12.91
CA GLY A 156 12.05 -1.78 13.86
C GLY A 156 11.23 -0.51 13.64
N ALA A 157 10.25 -0.50 12.74
CA ALA A 157 9.42 0.68 12.47
C ALA A 157 7.96 0.28 12.25
N GLY A 158 7.23 0.08 13.34
CA GLY A 158 5.81 -0.30 13.33
C GLY A 158 5.55 -1.79 13.29
N ASP A 159 6.57 -2.62 13.39
CA ASP A 159 6.47 -4.07 13.51
C ASP A 159 6.33 -4.52 14.99
N ALA A 160 6.16 -5.84 15.21
CA ALA A 160 6.13 -6.44 16.53
C ALA A 160 7.12 -7.62 16.59
N ASP A 161 7.43 -8.07 17.83
CA ASP A 161 8.45 -9.10 18.06
C ASP A 161 7.96 -10.52 17.75
N ASP A 162 6.65 -10.73 17.68
CA ASP A 162 6.08 -12.05 17.40
C ASP A 162 6.26 -12.45 15.92
N PRO A 163 6.40 -13.76 15.62
CA PRO A 163 6.76 -14.21 14.28
C PRO A 163 5.89 -13.72 13.14
N PRO A 164 4.54 -13.65 13.23
CA PRO A 164 3.69 -13.13 12.16
C PRO A 164 3.95 -11.65 11.85
N HIS A 165 4.08 -10.82 12.88
CA HIS A 165 4.12 -9.36 12.76
C HIS A 165 5.53 -8.78 12.68
N ARG A 166 6.56 -9.64 12.69
CA ARG A 166 7.94 -9.18 12.50
C ARG A 166 8.13 -8.55 11.11
N GLY A 167 8.69 -7.36 11.10
CA GLY A 167 8.94 -6.59 9.89
C GLY A 167 10.06 -7.14 9.00
N PHE A 168 10.24 -6.52 7.86
CA PHE A 168 11.29 -6.86 6.87
C PHE A 168 12.40 -5.83 6.84
N ARG A 169 13.66 -6.26 7.00
CA ARG A 169 14.86 -5.44 6.67
C ARG A 169 14.89 -5.04 5.20
N ALA A 170 14.32 -5.88 4.34
CA ALA A 170 14.17 -5.58 2.92
C ALA A 170 13.36 -4.30 2.66
N LEU A 171 12.37 -3.98 3.51
CA LEU A 171 11.59 -2.75 3.40
C LEU A 171 12.40 -1.53 3.86
N ASN A 172 13.22 -1.65 4.92
CA ASN A 172 14.14 -0.59 5.34
C ASN A 172 15.12 -0.25 4.21
N TRP A 173 15.72 -1.28 3.58
CA TRP A 173 16.60 -1.11 2.43
C TRP A 173 15.88 -0.45 1.25
N LEU A 174 14.65 -0.88 0.96
CA LEU A 174 13.87 -0.35 -0.15
C LEU A 174 13.47 1.11 0.08
N ALA A 175 13.01 1.46 1.29
CA ALA A 175 12.70 2.84 1.68
C ALA A 175 13.93 3.74 1.54
N ALA A 176 15.09 3.32 2.03
CA ALA A 176 16.34 4.06 1.87
C ALA A 176 16.78 4.20 0.41
N ARG A 177 16.40 3.26 -0.47
CA ARG A 177 16.77 3.27 -1.89
C ARG A 177 15.84 4.11 -2.75
N LEU A 178 14.56 4.15 -2.42
CA LEU A 178 13.53 4.89 -3.16
C LEU A 178 13.30 6.29 -2.61
N GLU A 179 13.57 6.49 -1.31
CA GLU A 179 13.31 7.72 -0.55
C GLU A 179 11.89 8.28 -0.77
N PRO A 180 10.83 7.44 -0.67
CA PRO A 180 9.46 7.94 -0.78
C PRO A 180 9.15 8.86 0.39
N ALA A 181 8.21 9.79 0.21
CA ALA A 181 7.73 10.62 1.32
C ALA A 181 7.04 9.76 2.39
N LEU A 182 6.25 8.77 1.94
CA LEU A 182 5.47 7.89 2.79
C LEU A 182 5.74 6.41 2.47
N LEU A 183 5.82 5.60 3.52
CA LEU A 183 5.62 4.17 3.47
C LEU A 183 4.35 3.86 4.27
N LEU A 184 3.33 3.33 3.60
CA LEU A 184 2.07 2.92 4.21
C LEU A 184 2.04 1.41 4.36
N HIS A 185 1.63 0.93 5.54
CA HIS A 185 1.49 -0.50 5.81
C HIS A 185 0.30 -0.80 6.70
N GLY A 186 -0.13 -2.07 6.75
CA GLY A 186 -1.14 -2.61 7.64
C GLY A 186 -0.56 -3.69 8.57
N HIS A 187 -1.25 -4.82 8.65
CA HIS A 187 -0.86 -6.08 9.27
C HIS A 187 -0.71 -6.07 10.80
N VAL A 188 -0.13 -5.04 11.38
CA VAL A 188 0.06 -4.93 12.84
C VAL A 188 -1.06 -4.09 13.43
N HIS A 189 -1.99 -4.74 14.13
CA HIS A 189 -3.12 -4.05 14.76
C HIS A 189 -2.66 -3.24 15.98
N PRO A 190 -2.94 -1.93 16.04
CA PRO A 190 -2.51 -1.08 17.16
C PRO A 190 -3.45 -1.22 18.37
N TYR A 191 -3.55 -2.40 18.96
CA TYR A 191 -4.45 -2.71 20.07
C TYR A 191 -4.50 -1.62 21.14
N GLY A 192 -5.56 -0.79 21.14
CA GLY A 192 -5.82 0.24 22.13
C GLY A 192 -4.83 1.41 22.18
N ALA A 193 -3.84 1.45 21.30
CA ALA A 193 -2.88 2.54 21.17
C ALA A 193 -3.08 3.30 19.85
N THR A 194 -2.86 4.62 19.87
CA THR A 194 -2.77 5.37 18.62
C THR A 194 -1.52 4.91 17.86
N ALA A 195 -1.68 4.47 16.62
CA ALA A 195 -0.55 4.12 15.76
C ALA A 195 0.40 5.33 15.66
N ARG A 196 1.68 5.11 15.92
CA ARG A 196 2.71 6.15 15.83
C ARG A 196 3.34 6.13 14.47
N ASP A 197 3.65 7.30 13.93
CA ASP A 197 4.53 7.42 12.79
C ASP A 197 5.97 7.11 13.21
N TYR A 198 6.69 6.41 12.34
CA TYR A 198 8.12 6.18 12.50
C TYR A 198 8.88 6.89 11.38
N GLN A 199 10.12 7.26 11.65
CA GLN A 199 10.98 7.92 10.68
C GLN A 199 12.08 6.97 10.20
N LEU A 200 12.12 6.68 8.89
CA LEU A 200 13.21 5.97 8.24
C LEU A 200 13.93 6.90 7.24
N GLY A 201 14.99 7.56 7.70
CA GLY A 201 15.65 8.58 6.90
C GLY A 201 14.68 9.71 6.54
N ARG A 202 14.36 9.88 5.25
CA ARG A 202 13.39 10.88 4.78
C ARG A 202 11.95 10.37 4.70
N THR A 203 11.73 9.07 4.87
CA THR A 203 10.44 8.41 4.73
C THR A 203 9.72 8.36 6.06
N VAL A 204 8.48 8.82 6.09
CA VAL A 204 7.57 8.57 7.21
C VAL A 204 6.90 7.22 6.99
N VAL A 205 6.99 6.33 7.97
CA VAL A 205 6.31 5.04 8.00
C VAL A 205 5.04 5.18 8.82
N ARG A 206 3.91 4.82 8.22
CA ARG A 206 2.60 4.94 8.85
C ARG A 206 1.80 3.65 8.73
N ASN A 207 1.31 3.19 9.85
CA ASN A 207 0.32 2.12 9.92
C ASN A 207 -1.06 2.68 9.53
N VAL A 208 -1.75 2.00 8.59
CA VAL A 208 -3.05 2.40 8.08
C VAL A 208 -4.14 1.33 8.27
N VAL A 209 -4.00 0.48 9.29
CA VAL A 209 -5.07 -0.45 9.72
C VAL A 209 -6.35 0.36 9.98
N GLY A 210 -7.48 -0.14 9.47
CA GLY A 210 -8.74 0.59 9.43
C GLY A 210 -8.79 1.60 8.28
N ARG A 211 -9.08 2.87 8.57
CA ARG A 211 -9.17 3.94 7.56
C ARG A 211 -8.40 5.19 7.95
N HIS A 212 -7.74 5.81 6.97
CA HIS A 212 -7.00 7.07 7.15
C HIS A 212 -7.20 7.98 5.95
N LEU A 213 -7.42 9.28 6.19
CA LEU A 213 -7.39 10.30 5.14
C LEU A 213 -6.03 11.01 5.19
N LEU A 214 -5.33 11.05 4.06
CA LEU A 214 -3.98 11.55 3.94
C LEU A 214 -3.89 12.58 2.81
N ASP A 215 -3.36 13.77 3.11
CA ASP A 215 -2.97 14.72 2.08
C ASP A 215 -1.54 14.43 1.62
N ILE A 216 -1.38 14.07 0.35
CA ILE A 216 -0.08 13.73 -0.24
C ILE A 216 0.26 14.71 -1.36
N GLU A 217 1.43 15.32 -1.26
CA GLU A 217 1.95 16.22 -2.29
C GLU A 217 2.85 15.46 -3.26
N PRO A 218 2.51 15.42 -4.58
CA PRO A 218 3.35 14.77 -5.57
C PRO A 218 4.73 15.43 -5.67
N GLY A 219 5.81 14.64 -5.58
CA GLY A 219 7.18 15.12 -5.74
C GLY A 219 7.75 15.92 -4.57
N ALA A 220 6.97 16.20 -3.54
CA ALA A 220 7.42 16.82 -2.30
C ALA A 220 7.25 15.82 -1.16
N GLY A 221 8.25 15.69 -0.31
CA GLY A 221 8.08 14.99 0.97
C GLY A 221 6.96 15.66 1.79
N LEU A 222 6.35 14.89 2.71
CA LEU A 222 5.31 15.38 3.61
C LEU A 222 5.66 16.74 4.20
N GLN A 223 4.86 17.75 3.90
CA GLN A 223 4.78 18.92 4.75
C GLN A 223 3.88 18.55 5.94
N HIS A 224 4.44 18.56 7.15
CA HIS A 224 3.68 18.39 8.38
C HIS A 224 2.63 19.51 8.45
N SER A 225 1.36 19.19 8.32
CA SER A 225 0.31 20.06 8.87
C SER A 225 0.39 19.91 10.37
N PRO A 226 0.61 20.99 11.13
CA PRO A 226 0.59 20.91 12.58
C PRO A 226 -0.83 20.50 12.99
N SER A 227 -0.94 19.37 13.67
CA SER A 227 -2.16 18.92 14.34
C SER A 227 -2.68 20.08 15.19
N GLY A 228 -3.93 20.52 14.90
CA GLY A 228 -4.59 21.57 15.61
C GLY A 228 -4.57 21.31 17.12
N GLN A 229 -3.87 22.15 17.85
CA GLN A 229 -4.07 22.30 19.28
C GLN A 229 -5.49 22.83 19.48
N SER A 230 -6.39 21.96 19.92
CA SER A 230 -7.66 22.36 20.53
C SER A 230 -7.32 23.18 21.78
N SER A 231 -7.39 24.50 21.68
CA SER A 231 -7.41 25.38 22.85
C SER A 231 -8.75 25.22 23.52
N ALA A 232 -8.77 24.46 24.63
CA ALA A 232 -9.82 24.57 25.62
C ALA A 232 -9.73 25.96 26.30
N ARG A 233 -10.80 26.72 26.22
CA ARG A 233 -11.18 27.75 27.18
C ARG A 233 -12.59 27.46 27.65
#